data_31fa70d787e8b22fcb7f750cb7b9fd76
#
_entry.id   31fa70d787e8b22fcb7f750cb7b9fd76
#
_cell.length_a   1.000
_cell.length_b   1.000
_cell.length_c   1.000
_cell.angle_alpha   90.00
_cell.angle_beta   90.00
_cell.angle_gamma   90.00
#
_symmetry.space_group_name_H-M   'P 1'
#
loop_
_entity.id
_entity.type
_entity.pdbx_description
1 polymer ?
#
loop_
_entity_poly.entity_id
_entity_poly.type
_entity_poly.pdbx_seq_one_letter_code
_entity_poly.pdbx_strand_id
1 'polypeptide(L)'
;NGENDRILLSNNRHSLEAKLRDVEAKIKTQTAMLEEKANNLEVLQEEQKKLSQKQANIQQKVDQLTEYSIEKNKALAAVINPHFKHFQFQFLDYTQDGEPMETCRMICNGIDYANGLNHSDRILCDIDLVMGLQEMNDLRLPVWVDDTESVNSDRIPELDTQMILLKVSDGELSVKNI
;
A
#
# COMPACT_ATOMS: atom_id res chain seq x y z
N ASN A 1 -81.86 -33.08 -36.10
CA ASN A 1 -80.95 -33.02 -34.96
C ASN A 1 -79.54 -33.53 -35.29
N GLY A 2 -79.37 -34.70 -36.02
CA GLY A 2 -78.03 -35.30 -36.25
C GLY A 2 -77.06 -34.49 -37.14
N GLU A 3 -77.57 -33.60 -38.03
CA GLU A 3 -76.73 -32.79 -38.94
C GLU A 3 -76.17 -31.56 -38.24
N ASN A 4 -76.96 -30.93 -37.36
CA ASN A 4 -76.46 -29.81 -36.51
C ASN A 4 -75.42 -30.26 -35.49
N ASP A 5 -75.56 -31.47 -34.93
CA ASP A 5 -74.57 -32.03 -34.00
C ASP A 5 -73.26 -32.32 -34.68
N ARG A 6 -73.28 -32.79 -35.94
CA ARG A 6 -72.08 -33.00 -36.76
C ARG A 6 -71.34 -31.72 -37.08
N ILE A 7 -72.07 -30.66 -37.45
CA ILE A 7 -71.47 -29.33 -37.71
C ILE A 7 -70.84 -28.78 -36.44
N LEU A 8 -71.50 -28.89 -35.29
CA LEU A 8 -70.97 -28.43 -34.02
C LEU A 8 -69.68 -29.18 -33.61
N LEU A 9 -69.63 -30.51 -33.79
CA LEU A 9 -68.46 -31.33 -33.53
C LEU A 9 -67.31 -30.98 -34.49
N SER A 10 -67.62 -30.72 -35.76
CA SER A 10 -66.62 -30.30 -36.76
C SER A 10 -65.99 -28.96 -36.40
N ASN A 11 -66.80 -27.98 -36.03
CA ASN A 11 -66.33 -26.66 -35.59
C ASN A 11 -65.52 -26.72 -34.31
N ASN A 12 -65.93 -27.54 -33.33
CA ASN A 12 -65.14 -27.75 -32.10
C ASN A 12 -63.79 -28.41 -32.40
N ARG A 13 -63.76 -29.40 -33.33
CA ARG A 13 -62.51 -30.01 -33.75
C ARG A 13 -61.56 -29.02 -34.39
N HIS A 14 -62.01 -28.19 -35.32
CA HIS A 14 -61.20 -27.13 -35.94
C HIS A 14 -60.66 -26.11 -34.91
N SER A 15 -61.50 -25.70 -33.97
CA SER A 15 -61.11 -24.84 -32.88
C SER A 15 -60.01 -25.46 -31.98
N LEU A 16 -60.15 -26.74 -31.64
CA LEU A 16 -59.17 -27.47 -30.87
C LEU A 16 -57.85 -27.69 -31.64
N GLU A 17 -57.91 -28.01 -32.95
CA GLU A 17 -56.73 -28.14 -33.80
C GLU A 17 -55.99 -26.78 -33.95
N ALA A 18 -56.70 -25.67 -34.01
CA ALA A 18 -56.09 -24.34 -34.02
C ALA A 18 -55.38 -23.98 -32.70
N LYS A 19 -56.03 -24.30 -31.57
CA LYS A 19 -55.42 -24.14 -30.24
C LYS A 19 -54.20 -25.04 -30.06
N LEU A 20 -54.25 -26.29 -30.53
CA LEU A 20 -53.12 -27.22 -30.47
C LEU A 20 -51.91 -26.64 -31.20
N ARG A 21 -52.09 -26.16 -32.47
CA ARG A 21 -51.00 -25.54 -33.24
C ARG A 21 -50.43 -24.32 -32.58
N ASP A 22 -51.24 -23.46 -31.95
CA ASP A 22 -50.78 -22.27 -31.21
C ASP A 22 -49.93 -22.67 -29.99
N VAL A 23 -50.37 -23.71 -29.25
CA VAL A 23 -49.62 -24.24 -28.09
C VAL A 23 -48.29 -24.87 -28.57
N GLU A 24 -48.32 -25.69 -29.63
CA GLU A 24 -47.10 -26.30 -30.17
C GLU A 24 -46.10 -25.25 -30.64
N ALA A 25 -46.57 -24.19 -31.31
CA ALA A 25 -45.71 -23.07 -31.70
C ALA A 25 -45.09 -22.33 -30.49
N LYS A 26 -45.88 -22.13 -29.45
CA LYS A 26 -45.39 -21.51 -28.20
C LYS A 26 -44.34 -22.42 -27.50
N ILE A 27 -44.61 -23.70 -27.42
CA ILE A 27 -43.67 -24.68 -26.84
C ILE A 27 -42.35 -24.61 -27.63
N LYS A 28 -42.40 -24.70 -28.96
CA LYS A 28 -41.18 -24.64 -29.79
C LYS A 28 -40.39 -23.38 -29.58
N THR A 29 -41.06 -22.23 -29.51
CA THR A 29 -40.37 -20.93 -29.23
C THR A 29 -39.75 -20.87 -27.85
N GLN A 30 -40.48 -21.35 -26.84
CA GLN A 30 -39.98 -21.39 -25.46
C GLN A 30 -38.82 -22.37 -25.31
N THR A 31 -38.83 -23.51 -25.97
CA THR A 31 -37.73 -24.49 -25.93
C THR A 31 -36.47 -23.87 -26.57
N ALA A 32 -36.61 -23.22 -27.74
CA ALA A 32 -35.47 -22.57 -28.36
C ALA A 32 -34.86 -21.46 -27.47
N MET A 33 -35.71 -20.65 -26.80
CA MET A 33 -35.24 -19.63 -25.85
C MET A 33 -34.56 -20.24 -24.63
N LEU A 34 -35.01 -21.38 -24.15
CA LEU A 34 -34.39 -22.09 -23.03
C LEU A 34 -33.00 -22.64 -23.42
N GLU A 35 -32.89 -23.23 -24.61
CA GLU A 35 -31.61 -23.71 -25.15
C GLU A 35 -30.60 -22.57 -25.31
N GLU A 36 -31.01 -21.42 -25.87
CA GLU A 36 -30.17 -20.24 -25.98
C GLU A 36 -29.71 -19.73 -24.61
N LYS A 37 -30.62 -19.64 -23.63
CA LYS A 37 -30.27 -19.23 -22.26
C LYS A 37 -29.33 -20.21 -21.58
N ALA A 38 -29.52 -21.53 -21.79
CA ALA A 38 -28.64 -22.54 -21.24
C ALA A 38 -27.20 -22.38 -21.78
N ASN A 39 -27.05 -22.21 -23.10
CA ASN A 39 -25.77 -21.99 -23.73
C ASN A 39 -25.09 -20.70 -23.24
N ASN A 40 -25.86 -19.60 -23.12
CA ASN A 40 -25.34 -18.34 -22.60
C ASN A 40 -24.88 -18.49 -21.12
N LEU A 41 -25.59 -19.26 -20.33
CA LEU A 41 -25.24 -19.52 -18.94
C LEU A 41 -23.93 -20.30 -18.83
N GLU A 42 -23.71 -21.28 -19.68
CA GLU A 42 -22.48 -22.07 -19.73
C GLU A 42 -21.27 -21.17 -20.10
N VAL A 43 -21.42 -20.33 -21.12
CA VAL A 43 -20.40 -19.35 -21.53
C VAL A 43 -20.05 -18.39 -20.39
N LEU A 44 -21.06 -17.83 -19.71
CA LEU A 44 -20.85 -16.92 -18.59
C LEU A 44 -20.16 -17.60 -17.39
N GLN A 45 -20.48 -18.86 -17.12
CA GLN A 45 -19.81 -19.64 -16.08
C GLN A 45 -18.33 -19.87 -16.39
N GLU A 46 -18.00 -20.17 -17.66
CA GLU A 46 -16.61 -20.31 -18.08
C GLU A 46 -15.84 -18.97 -17.97
N GLU A 47 -16.46 -17.88 -18.39
CA GLU A 47 -15.87 -16.55 -18.26
C GLU A 47 -15.64 -16.17 -16.78
N GLN A 48 -16.62 -16.43 -15.93
CA GLN A 48 -16.48 -16.20 -14.49
C GLN A 48 -15.31 -17.00 -13.91
N LYS A 49 -15.17 -18.28 -14.28
CA LYS A 49 -14.05 -19.12 -13.85
C LYS A 49 -12.70 -18.55 -14.29
N LYS A 50 -12.60 -18.12 -15.56
CA LYS A 50 -11.38 -17.49 -16.10
C LYS A 50 -11.03 -16.18 -15.39
N LEU A 51 -12.02 -15.35 -15.09
CA LEU A 51 -11.83 -14.11 -14.36
C LEU A 51 -11.39 -14.35 -12.92
N SER A 52 -12.02 -15.28 -12.23
CA SER A 52 -11.64 -15.66 -10.86
C SER A 52 -10.19 -16.18 -10.79
N GLN A 53 -9.78 -16.98 -11.78
CA GLN A 53 -8.38 -17.45 -11.85
C GLN A 53 -7.41 -16.30 -12.12
N LYS A 54 -7.74 -15.37 -13.00
CA LYS A 54 -6.93 -14.17 -13.24
C LYS A 54 -6.81 -13.30 -11.98
N GLN A 55 -7.91 -13.11 -11.27
CA GLN A 55 -7.93 -12.35 -10.02
C GLN A 55 -7.02 -12.99 -8.97
N ALA A 56 -7.11 -14.31 -8.77
CA ALA A 56 -6.24 -15.01 -7.84
C ALA A 56 -4.76 -14.90 -8.21
N ASN A 57 -4.42 -15.01 -9.50
CA ASN A 57 -3.05 -14.85 -9.97
C ASN A 57 -2.51 -13.41 -9.78
N ILE A 58 -3.35 -12.40 -9.97
CA ILE A 58 -2.98 -11.00 -9.73
C ILE A 58 -2.77 -10.78 -8.23
N GLN A 59 -3.68 -11.26 -7.38
CA GLN A 59 -3.55 -11.13 -5.93
C GLN A 59 -2.25 -11.76 -5.44
N GLN A 60 -1.91 -12.96 -5.89
CA GLN A 60 -0.65 -13.59 -5.54
C GLN A 60 0.58 -12.74 -5.90
N LYS A 61 0.56 -12.09 -7.06
CA LYS A 61 1.65 -11.18 -7.47
C LYS A 61 1.72 -9.93 -6.59
N VAL A 62 0.58 -9.37 -6.22
CA VAL A 62 0.51 -8.23 -5.31
C VAL A 62 1.11 -8.61 -3.96
N ASP A 63 0.72 -9.76 -3.41
CA ASP A 63 1.24 -10.24 -2.12
C ASP A 63 2.76 -10.45 -2.16
N GLN A 64 3.30 -11.03 -3.25
CA GLN A 64 4.74 -11.20 -3.44
C GLN A 64 5.49 -9.87 -3.53
N LEU A 65 4.92 -8.87 -4.22
CA LEU A 65 5.52 -7.53 -4.31
C LEU A 65 5.52 -6.81 -2.96
N THR A 66 4.44 -6.98 -2.19
CA THR A 66 4.33 -6.43 -0.84
C THR A 66 5.39 -7.04 0.09
N GLU A 67 5.53 -8.36 0.07
CA GLU A 67 6.55 -9.07 0.85
C GLU A 67 7.97 -8.62 0.46
N TYR A 68 8.25 -8.53 -0.84
CA TYR A 68 9.53 -8.02 -1.33
C TYR A 68 9.80 -6.59 -0.84
N SER A 69 8.82 -5.70 -0.89
CA SER A 69 8.97 -4.32 -0.38
C SER A 69 9.29 -4.29 1.12
N ILE A 70 8.61 -5.11 1.91
CA ILE A 70 8.87 -5.24 3.35
C ILE A 70 10.32 -5.70 3.60
N GLU A 71 10.74 -6.78 2.96
CA GLU A 71 12.09 -7.33 3.16
C GLU A 71 13.19 -6.39 2.64
N LYS A 72 12.96 -5.73 1.50
CA LYS A 72 13.85 -4.68 0.98
C LYS A 72 14.06 -3.56 2.02
N ASN A 73 12.98 -3.05 2.60
CA ASN A 73 13.06 -1.94 3.56
C ASN A 73 13.67 -2.35 4.89
N LYS A 74 13.45 -3.59 5.35
CA LYS A 74 14.16 -4.16 6.51
C LYS A 74 15.66 -4.29 6.26
N ALA A 75 16.04 -4.82 5.08
CA ALA A 75 17.43 -4.95 4.71
C ALA A 75 18.13 -3.58 4.61
N LEU A 76 17.46 -2.59 4.05
CA LEU A 76 17.95 -1.22 3.99
C LEU A 76 18.18 -0.63 5.40
N ALA A 77 17.22 -0.79 6.30
CA ALA A 77 17.35 -0.36 7.68
C ALA A 77 18.52 -1.06 8.41
N ALA A 78 18.70 -2.36 8.17
CA ALA A 78 19.78 -3.14 8.77
C ALA A 78 21.18 -2.71 8.30
N VAL A 79 21.30 -2.18 7.08
CA VAL A 79 22.59 -1.65 6.55
C VAL A 79 22.85 -0.23 7.01
N ILE A 80 21.83 0.63 7.02
CA ILE A 80 22.00 2.07 7.25
C ILE A 80 22.05 2.40 8.76
N ASN A 81 21.15 1.84 9.57
CA ASN A 81 20.99 2.23 10.96
C ASN A 81 22.21 1.98 11.87
N PRO A 82 23.09 0.98 11.62
CA PRO A 82 24.29 0.80 12.43
C PRO A 82 25.28 1.97 12.42
N HIS A 83 25.18 2.88 11.43
CA HIS A 83 26.02 4.07 11.33
C HIS A 83 25.56 5.23 12.25
N PHE A 84 24.38 5.10 12.88
CA PHE A 84 23.78 6.14 13.71
C PHE A 84 23.60 5.66 15.16
N LYS A 85 23.84 6.53 16.13
CA LYS A 85 23.82 6.21 17.57
C LYS A 85 22.59 6.78 18.28
N HIS A 86 22.14 7.95 17.85
CA HIS A 86 21.10 8.71 18.54
C HIS A 86 19.71 8.53 17.91
N PHE A 87 19.62 8.04 16.66
CA PHE A 87 18.37 7.81 15.98
C PHE A 87 18.44 6.59 15.05
N GLN A 88 17.30 6.25 14.49
CA GLN A 88 17.18 5.22 13.45
C GLN A 88 16.29 5.72 12.33
N PHE A 89 16.63 5.36 11.11
CA PHE A 89 15.71 5.51 9.99
C PHE A 89 14.66 4.41 9.99
N GLN A 90 13.41 4.81 9.88
CA GLN A 90 12.26 3.95 9.65
C GLN A 90 11.87 4.06 8.18
N PHE A 91 12.00 2.94 7.42
CA PHE A 91 11.68 2.88 6.00
C PHE A 91 10.34 2.23 5.72
N LEU A 92 9.69 1.67 6.74
CA LEU A 92 8.40 1.00 6.64
C LEU A 92 7.49 1.48 7.77
N ASP A 93 6.26 1.79 7.41
CA ASP A 93 5.17 2.08 8.33
C ASP A 93 3.93 1.30 7.93
N TYR A 94 2.86 1.38 8.69
CA TYR A 94 1.61 0.69 8.39
C TYR A 94 0.46 1.70 8.42
N THR A 95 -0.45 1.57 7.46
CA THR A 95 -1.70 2.33 7.45
C THR A 95 -2.62 1.90 8.59
N GLN A 96 -3.70 2.63 8.83
CA GLN A 96 -4.71 2.25 9.83
C GLN A 96 -5.35 0.88 9.55
N ASP A 97 -5.40 0.48 8.29
CA ASP A 97 -5.91 -0.82 7.84
C ASP A 97 -4.85 -1.94 7.90
N GLY A 98 -3.64 -1.62 8.36
CA GLY A 98 -2.53 -2.57 8.51
C GLY A 98 -1.75 -2.86 7.23
N GLU A 99 -1.95 -2.08 6.17
CA GLU A 99 -1.18 -2.23 4.94
C GLU A 99 0.20 -1.57 5.07
N PRO A 100 1.27 -2.21 4.59
CA PRO A 100 2.62 -1.66 4.63
C PRO A 100 2.75 -0.46 3.70
N MET A 101 3.41 0.58 4.19
CA MET A 101 3.67 1.82 3.46
C MET A 101 5.15 2.18 3.57
N GLU A 102 5.79 2.41 2.41
CA GLU A 102 7.16 2.91 2.39
C GLU A 102 7.22 4.34 2.93
N THR A 103 8.19 4.60 3.78
CA THR A 103 8.43 5.92 4.39
C THR A 103 9.92 6.17 4.54
N CYS A 104 10.30 7.37 4.96
CA CYS A 104 11.65 7.68 5.40
C CYS A 104 11.57 8.69 6.54
N ARG A 105 11.54 8.17 7.77
CA ARG A 105 11.46 9.01 8.96
C ARG A 105 12.64 8.75 9.87
N MET A 106 13.13 9.78 10.54
CA MET A 106 14.11 9.68 11.62
C MET A 106 13.36 9.52 12.94
N ILE A 107 13.63 8.44 13.64
CA ILE A 107 13.03 8.14 14.95
C ILE A 107 14.12 8.16 16.01
N CYS A 108 14.01 9.07 16.94
CA CYS A 108 14.94 9.23 18.07
C CYS A 108 14.23 8.83 19.35
N ASN A 109 14.70 7.78 20.02
CA ASN A 109 14.08 7.25 21.25
C ASN A 109 12.57 6.99 21.14
N GLY A 110 12.10 6.53 19.97
CA GLY A 110 10.69 6.27 19.71
C GLY A 110 9.87 7.52 19.34
N ILE A 111 10.48 8.70 19.23
CA ILE A 111 9.85 9.96 18.89
C ILE A 111 10.26 10.35 17.48
N ASP A 112 9.30 10.77 16.66
CA ASP A 112 9.54 11.28 15.30
C ASP A 112 10.29 12.62 15.38
N TYR A 113 11.42 12.71 14.67
CA TYR A 113 12.27 13.91 14.61
C TYR A 113 11.48 15.17 14.18
N ALA A 114 10.59 15.02 13.19
CA ALA A 114 9.84 16.15 12.64
C ALA A 114 8.73 16.65 13.59
N ASN A 115 8.10 15.73 14.34
CA ASN A 115 6.81 16.01 14.98
C ASN A 115 6.80 15.97 16.52
N GLY A 116 7.90 15.70 17.19
CA GLY A 116 7.84 15.58 18.64
C GLY A 116 9.14 15.76 19.36
N LEU A 117 10.26 15.84 18.65
CA LEU A 117 11.57 15.93 19.28
C LEU A 117 11.84 17.33 19.78
N ASN A 118 12.39 17.46 20.99
CA ASN A 118 12.83 18.76 21.52
C ASN A 118 14.09 19.27 20.79
N HIS A 119 14.39 20.57 20.94
CA HIS A 119 15.47 21.22 20.19
C HIS A 119 16.86 20.63 20.49
N SER A 120 17.17 20.37 21.76
CA SER A 120 18.44 19.78 22.17
C SER A 120 18.67 18.39 21.53
N ASP A 121 17.66 17.54 21.53
CA ASP A 121 17.77 16.19 20.96
C ASP A 121 17.83 16.26 19.41
N ARG A 122 17.22 17.26 18.78
CA ARG A 122 17.39 17.50 17.33
C ARG A 122 18.83 17.79 16.98
N ILE A 123 19.48 18.71 17.70
CA ILE A 123 20.91 19.04 17.49
C ILE A 123 21.78 17.79 17.59
N LEU A 124 21.55 16.94 18.59
CA LEU A 124 22.30 15.69 18.73
C LEU A 124 22.04 14.72 17.58
N CYS A 125 20.80 14.60 17.12
CA CYS A 125 20.48 13.79 15.95
C CYS A 125 21.11 14.34 14.67
N ASP A 126 21.17 15.68 14.52
CA ASP A 126 21.78 16.32 13.34
C ASP A 126 23.31 16.10 13.31
N ILE A 127 23.97 16.18 14.47
CA ILE A 127 25.39 15.83 14.59
C ILE A 127 25.62 14.38 14.21
N ASP A 128 24.83 13.46 14.75
CA ASP A 128 24.91 12.02 14.47
C ASP A 128 24.67 11.72 12.98
N LEU A 129 23.70 12.39 12.38
CA LEU A 129 23.42 12.30 10.93
C LEU A 129 24.64 12.70 10.08
N VAL A 130 25.21 13.86 10.36
CA VAL A 130 26.38 14.35 9.63
C VAL A 130 27.56 13.40 9.80
N MET A 131 27.80 12.90 11.01
CA MET A 131 28.91 11.98 11.28
C MET A 131 28.70 10.63 10.60
N GLY A 132 27.51 10.03 10.69
CA GLY A 132 27.21 8.79 10.00
C GLY A 132 27.33 8.91 8.48
N LEU A 133 26.89 10.02 7.89
CA LEU A 133 27.07 10.28 6.46
C LEU A 133 28.54 10.47 6.07
N GLN A 134 29.35 11.10 6.91
CA GLN A 134 30.79 11.20 6.68
C GLN A 134 31.47 9.83 6.75
N GLU A 135 31.11 9.02 7.73
CA GLU A 135 31.61 7.64 7.87
C GLU A 135 31.28 6.79 6.66
N MET A 136 30.01 6.80 6.23
CA MET A 136 29.56 6.03 5.05
C MET A 136 30.26 6.45 3.73
N ASN A 137 30.74 7.66 3.63
CA ASN A 137 31.39 8.19 2.44
C ASN A 137 32.92 8.32 2.59
N ASP A 138 33.50 7.84 3.69
CA ASP A 138 34.92 7.99 4.01
C ASP A 138 35.40 9.45 3.95
N LEU A 139 34.60 10.37 4.49
CA LEU A 139 34.87 11.81 4.54
C LEU A 139 35.29 12.24 5.95
N ARG A 140 36.07 13.32 6.04
CA ARG A 140 36.46 13.99 7.27
C ARG A 140 36.38 15.50 7.09
N LEU A 141 35.18 16.05 7.27
CA LEU A 141 34.89 17.48 7.10
C LEU A 141 34.62 18.13 8.45
N PRO A 142 35.02 19.39 8.63
CA PRO A 142 34.64 20.14 9.84
C PRO A 142 33.12 20.25 9.97
N VAL A 143 32.63 20.09 11.21
CA VAL A 143 31.20 20.16 11.54
C VAL A 143 30.90 21.47 12.26
N TRP A 144 29.97 22.23 11.74
CA TRP A 144 29.47 23.46 12.35
C TRP A 144 28.15 23.16 13.06
N VAL A 145 28.07 23.45 14.34
CA VAL A 145 26.89 23.22 15.17
C VAL A 145 26.44 24.58 15.71
N ASP A 146 25.24 24.97 15.33
CA ASP A 146 24.60 26.22 15.82
C ASP A 146 23.72 25.90 17.05
N ASP A 147 23.31 26.96 17.76
CA ASP A 147 22.45 26.90 18.96
C ASP A 147 22.97 25.96 20.06
N THR A 148 24.29 25.83 20.20
CA THR A 148 24.88 24.88 21.17
C THR A 148 24.61 25.23 22.63
N GLU A 149 24.13 26.45 22.93
CA GLU A 149 23.61 26.80 24.25
C GLU A 149 22.36 26.01 24.66
N SER A 150 21.64 25.45 23.67
CA SER A 150 20.46 24.58 23.93
C SER A 150 20.82 23.17 24.34
N VAL A 151 22.09 22.78 24.24
CA VAL A 151 22.57 21.43 24.57
C VAL A 151 23.55 21.51 25.75
N ASN A 152 23.37 20.63 26.73
CA ASN A 152 24.36 20.49 27.80
C ASN A 152 25.69 20.04 27.21
N SER A 153 26.79 20.69 27.60
CA SER A 153 28.13 20.44 27.05
C SER A 153 28.62 19.00 27.27
N ASP A 154 28.14 18.32 28.30
CA ASP A 154 28.43 16.91 28.59
C ASP A 154 27.71 15.91 27.64
N ARG A 155 26.71 16.40 26.91
CA ARG A 155 25.96 15.60 25.90
C ARG A 155 26.53 15.73 24.49
N ILE A 156 27.33 16.77 24.23
CA ILE A 156 27.94 16.97 22.90
C ILE A 156 29.02 15.89 22.72
N PRO A 157 28.94 15.06 21.67
CA PRO A 157 29.90 13.99 21.49
C PRO A 157 31.29 14.52 21.12
N GLU A 158 32.34 13.87 21.59
CA GLU A 158 33.70 14.05 21.05
C GLU A 158 33.76 13.39 19.66
N LEU A 159 34.21 14.16 18.66
CA LEU A 159 34.28 13.72 17.28
C LEU A 159 35.73 13.56 16.82
N ASP A 160 35.97 12.60 15.93
CA ASP A 160 37.26 12.43 15.24
C ASP A 160 37.42 13.42 14.06
N THR A 161 36.88 14.63 14.21
CA THR A 161 36.97 15.74 13.23
C THR A 161 36.84 17.06 13.95
N GLN A 162 37.25 18.15 13.29
CA GLN A 162 37.10 19.49 13.84
C GLN A 162 35.61 19.83 14.00
N MET A 163 35.20 20.20 15.22
CA MET A 163 33.86 20.69 15.49
C MET A 163 33.94 22.18 15.89
N ILE A 164 33.07 22.97 15.30
CA ILE A 164 32.97 24.41 15.55
C ILE A 164 31.60 24.66 16.17
N LEU A 165 31.59 24.98 17.45
CA LEU A 165 30.36 25.21 18.22
C LEU A 165 30.05 26.73 18.24
N LEU A 166 28.89 27.08 17.72
CA LEU A 166 28.39 28.45 17.79
C LEU A 166 27.44 28.56 18.98
N LYS A 167 27.68 29.54 19.81
CA LYS A 167 26.91 29.76 21.03
C LYS A 167 26.62 31.26 21.19
N VAL A 168 25.40 31.62 21.44
CA VAL A 168 25.02 32.97 21.81
C VAL A 168 25.49 33.26 23.24
N SER A 169 26.20 34.39 23.42
CA SER A 169 26.62 34.85 24.73
C SER A 169 26.62 36.38 24.76
N ASP A 170 26.48 36.94 25.95
CA ASP A 170 26.61 38.41 26.15
C ASP A 170 28.07 38.82 25.99
N GLY A 171 28.30 39.94 25.25
CA GLY A 171 29.61 40.53 25.09
C GLY A 171 30.15 40.52 23.66
N GLU A 172 31.47 40.73 23.53
CA GLU A 172 32.14 40.72 22.23
C GLU A 172 32.40 39.30 21.73
N LEU A 173 32.47 39.14 20.40
CA LEU A 173 32.77 37.88 19.75
C LEU A 173 34.13 37.36 20.27
N SER A 174 34.14 36.14 20.77
CA SER A 174 35.34 35.47 21.24
C SER A 174 35.43 34.04 20.69
N VAL A 175 36.63 33.57 20.41
CA VAL A 175 36.90 32.17 19.98
C VAL A 175 37.68 31.50 21.10
N LYS A 176 37.23 30.31 21.51
CA LYS A 176 37.91 29.49 22.51
C LYS A 176 38.18 28.11 21.93
N ASN A 177 39.38 27.58 22.15
CA ASN A 177 39.66 26.18 21.91
C ASN A 177 39.14 25.38 23.11
N ILE A 178 38.37 24.38 22.83
CA ILE A 178 37.79 23.46 23.82
C ILE A 178 38.59 22.16 23.77
#